data_fc172efa6951893bc840fd08358c5e25
#
_entry.id   fc172efa6951893bc840fd08358c5e25
#
_cell.length_a   1.000
_cell.length_b   1.000
_cell.length_c   1.000
_cell.angle_alpha   90.00
_cell.angle_beta   90.00
_cell.angle_gamma   90.00
#
_symmetry.space_group_name_H-M   'P 1'
#
loop_
_entity.id
_entity.type
_entity.pdbx_description
1 polymer ?
#
loop_
_entity_poly.entity_id
_entity_poly.type
_entity_poly.pdbx_seq_one_letter_code
_entity_poly.pdbx_strand_id
1 'polypeptide(L)'
;MLKVVSTKKYDKSLKKYLELQKFSISKLENVIIKLQNQIPLEKKYLDHSLRGKLSHQRECHIYPDILLIYEIIENKLVLFLVNLGSHPELF
;
A
#
# COMPACT_ATOMS: atom_id res chain seq x y z
N MET A 1 3.43 -16.38 -5.76
CA MET A 1 3.08 -14.94 -5.94
C MET A 1 1.67 -14.67 -5.45
N LEU A 2 1.50 -13.65 -4.63
CA LEU A 2 0.18 -13.29 -4.11
C LEU A 2 -0.69 -12.67 -5.21
N LYS A 3 -1.99 -12.95 -5.19
CA LYS A 3 -2.94 -12.30 -6.08
C LYS A 3 -3.25 -10.91 -5.52
N VAL A 4 -3.14 -9.88 -6.35
CA VAL A 4 -3.43 -8.50 -5.94
C VAL A 4 -4.93 -8.23 -6.08
N VAL A 5 -5.53 -7.75 -4.99
CA VAL A 5 -6.93 -7.33 -4.94
C VAL A 5 -6.98 -5.94 -4.32
N SER A 6 -7.76 -5.04 -4.87
CA SER A 6 -7.86 -3.67 -4.36
C SER A 6 -9.28 -3.33 -3.92
N THR A 7 -9.38 -2.39 -2.96
CA THR A 7 -10.67 -1.83 -2.55
C THR A 7 -11.09 -0.71 -3.48
N LYS A 8 -12.37 -0.37 -3.45
CA LYS A 8 -12.87 0.80 -4.18
C LYS A 8 -12.22 2.09 -3.68
N LYS A 9 -11.96 2.18 -2.37
CA LYS A 9 -11.26 3.34 -1.78
C LYS A 9 -9.86 3.49 -2.36
N TYR A 10 -9.12 2.39 -2.45
CA TYR A 10 -7.79 2.39 -3.05
C TYR A 10 -7.85 2.83 -4.51
N ASP A 11 -8.75 2.24 -5.29
CA ASP A 11 -8.86 2.54 -6.71
C ASP A 11 -9.18 4.02 -6.95
N LYS A 12 -10.08 4.59 -6.15
CA LYS A 12 -10.45 6.00 -6.24
C LYS A 12 -9.29 6.91 -5.87
N SER A 13 -8.57 6.58 -4.81
CA SER A 13 -7.40 7.34 -4.37
C SER A 13 -6.29 7.28 -5.41
N LEU A 14 -6.03 6.10 -5.97
CA LEU A 14 -5.02 5.93 -7.00
C LEU A 14 -5.33 6.81 -8.22
N LYS A 15 -6.57 6.81 -8.67
CA LYS A 15 -6.98 7.64 -9.80
C LYS A 15 -6.68 9.12 -9.54
N LYS A 16 -6.99 9.59 -8.33
CA LYS A 16 -6.69 10.96 -7.91
C LYS A 16 -5.20 11.25 -7.96
N TYR A 17 -4.36 10.36 -7.42
CA TYR A 17 -2.91 10.57 -7.40
C TYR A 17 -2.29 10.48 -8.78
N LEU A 18 -2.81 9.65 -9.68
CA LEU A 18 -2.30 9.55 -11.04
C LEU A 18 -2.46 10.85 -11.84
N GLU A 19 -3.36 11.72 -11.42
CA GLU A 19 -3.54 13.04 -12.03
C GLU A 19 -2.49 14.06 -11.58
N LEU A 20 -1.72 13.74 -10.53
CA LEU A 20 -0.67 14.61 -10.01
C LEU A 20 0.65 14.34 -10.74
N GLN A 21 1.25 15.38 -11.31
CA GLN A 21 2.49 15.25 -12.07
C GLN A 21 3.66 14.66 -11.27
N LYS A 22 3.67 14.88 -9.96
CA LYS A 22 4.77 14.42 -9.08
C LYS A 22 4.63 12.96 -8.65
N PHE A 23 3.49 12.33 -8.89
CA PHE A 23 3.27 10.96 -8.48
C PHE A 23 3.74 10.00 -9.58
N SER A 24 4.67 9.10 -9.24
CA SER A 24 5.18 8.09 -10.16
C SER A 24 4.46 6.76 -9.93
N ILE A 25 3.70 6.31 -10.91
CA ILE A 25 3.06 5.00 -10.86
C ILE A 25 4.08 3.86 -10.75
N SER A 26 5.23 4.01 -11.41
CA SER A 26 6.25 2.96 -11.36
C SER A 26 6.84 2.78 -9.96
N LYS A 27 6.93 3.85 -9.17
CA LYS A 27 7.39 3.77 -7.79
C LYS A 27 6.42 2.95 -6.93
N LEU A 28 5.11 3.18 -7.13
CA LEU A 28 4.08 2.40 -6.46
C LEU A 28 4.10 0.94 -6.92
N GLU A 29 4.19 0.72 -8.23
CA GLU A 29 4.22 -0.64 -8.79
C GLU A 29 5.40 -1.45 -8.29
N ASN A 30 6.58 -0.84 -8.18
CA ASN A 30 7.76 -1.52 -7.65
C ASN A 30 7.55 -2.02 -6.23
N VAL A 31 6.91 -1.21 -5.40
CA VAL A 31 6.56 -1.62 -4.03
C VAL A 31 5.54 -2.76 -4.04
N ILE A 32 4.50 -2.64 -4.84
CA ILE A 32 3.46 -3.68 -4.94
C ILE A 32 4.06 -5.01 -5.40
N ILE A 33 4.96 -4.99 -6.37
CA ILE A 33 5.62 -6.20 -6.86
C ILE A 33 6.42 -6.87 -5.76
N LYS A 34 7.16 -6.10 -4.97
CA LYS A 34 7.90 -6.65 -3.83
C LYS A 34 6.96 -7.26 -2.79
N LEU A 35 5.89 -6.58 -2.44
CA LEU A 35 4.90 -7.12 -1.51
C LEU A 35 4.24 -8.37 -2.05
N GLN A 36 3.91 -8.39 -3.34
CA GLN A 36 3.29 -9.52 -4.01
C GLN A 36 4.18 -10.77 -3.97
N ASN A 37 5.48 -10.58 -4.06
CA ASN A 37 6.46 -11.65 -3.98
C ASN A 37 6.99 -11.86 -2.56
N GLN A 38 6.43 -11.18 -1.59
CA GLN A 38 6.79 -11.26 -0.17
C GLN A 38 8.28 -10.98 0.06
N ILE A 39 8.83 -10.03 -0.71
CA ILE A 39 10.19 -9.54 -0.56
C ILE A 39 10.15 -8.37 0.44
N PRO A 40 10.99 -8.41 1.50
CA PRO A 40 11.02 -7.30 2.46
C PRO A 40 11.35 -5.97 1.79
N LEU A 41 10.62 -4.92 2.19
CA LEU A 41 10.88 -3.58 1.71
C LEU A 41 12.12 -2.98 2.38
N GLU A 42 12.82 -2.11 1.66
CA GLU A 42 13.94 -1.35 2.23
C GLU A 42 13.45 -0.48 3.38
N LYS A 43 14.34 -0.17 4.32
CA LYS A 43 14.01 0.60 5.53
C LYS A 43 13.39 1.98 5.22
N LYS A 44 13.76 2.57 4.10
CA LYS A 44 13.25 3.89 3.70
C LYS A 44 11.73 3.91 3.49
N TYR A 45 11.11 2.75 3.26
CA TYR A 45 9.67 2.65 3.07
C TYR A 45 8.90 2.57 4.40
N LEU A 46 9.60 2.44 5.53
CA LEU A 46 9.01 2.43 6.87
C LEU A 46 7.83 1.46 7.01
N ASP A 47 7.95 0.27 6.40
CA ASP A 47 6.91 -0.75 6.43
C ASP A 47 6.71 -1.28 7.86
N HIS A 48 5.48 -1.16 8.37
CA HIS A 48 5.15 -1.62 9.72
C HIS A 48 3.66 -1.88 9.86
N SER A 49 3.28 -2.69 10.86
CA SER A 49 1.88 -2.96 11.14
C SER A 49 1.21 -1.77 11.81
N LEU A 50 -0.09 -1.60 11.56
CA LEU A 50 -0.90 -0.63 12.28
C LEU A 50 -1.16 -1.13 13.70
N ARG A 51 -1.58 -0.23 14.57
CA ARG A 51 -1.79 -0.55 15.98
C ARG A 51 -3.26 -0.86 16.28
N GLY A 52 -3.47 -1.56 17.40
CA GLY A 52 -4.81 -1.83 17.92
C GLY A 52 -5.60 -2.77 17.03
N LYS A 53 -6.85 -2.42 16.79
CA LYS A 53 -7.78 -3.26 16.03
C LYS A 53 -7.37 -3.44 14.57
N LEU A 54 -6.52 -2.56 14.05
CA LEU A 54 -6.05 -2.61 12.66
C LEU A 54 -4.70 -3.31 12.52
N SER A 55 -4.24 -4.02 13.55
CA SER A 55 -2.91 -4.65 13.54
C SER A 55 -2.72 -5.69 12.44
N HIS A 56 -3.80 -6.20 11.84
CA HIS A 56 -3.74 -7.10 10.69
C HIS A 56 -3.40 -6.35 9.40
N GLN A 57 -3.48 -5.04 9.40
CA GLN A 57 -3.09 -4.19 8.27
C GLN A 57 -1.71 -3.60 8.50
N ARG A 58 -1.05 -3.25 7.41
CA ARG A 58 0.28 -2.66 7.44
C ARG A 58 0.26 -1.37 6.62
N GLU A 59 1.21 -0.49 6.91
CA GLU A 59 1.42 0.70 6.08
C GLU A 59 2.87 0.76 5.64
N CYS A 60 3.09 1.33 4.45
CA CYS A 60 4.43 1.68 4.00
C CYS A 60 4.36 3.02 3.27
N HIS A 61 5.49 3.73 3.24
CA HIS A 61 5.57 5.06 2.63
C HIS A 61 6.08 4.93 1.20
N ILE A 62 5.20 5.20 0.22
CA ILE A 62 5.61 5.28 -1.19
C ILE A 62 6.39 6.58 -1.40
N TYR A 63 5.91 7.67 -0.79
CA TYR A 63 6.57 8.95 -0.62
C TYR A 63 6.50 9.30 0.87
N PRO A 64 7.28 10.24 1.36
CA PRO A 64 7.22 10.62 2.78
C PRO A 64 5.82 10.97 3.26
N ASP A 65 4.99 11.55 2.38
CA ASP A 65 3.63 11.99 2.69
C ASP A 65 2.53 11.17 2.01
N ILE A 66 2.87 10.09 1.32
CA ILE A 66 1.88 9.21 0.67
C ILE A 66 2.11 7.79 1.11
N LEU A 67 1.13 7.23 1.82
CA LEU A 67 1.19 5.90 2.41
C LEU A 67 0.28 4.93 1.65
N LEU A 68 0.74 3.67 1.58
CA LEU A 68 -0.07 2.55 1.12
C LEU A 68 -0.47 1.72 2.34
N ILE A 69 -1.76 1.53 2.53
CA ILE A 69 -2.31 0.61 3.53
C ILE A 69 -2.62 -0.70 2.81
N TYR A 70 -2.10 -1.80 3.34
CA TYR A 70 -2.29 -3.10 2.72
C TYR A 70 -2.42 -4.20 3.77
N GLU A 71 -2.88 -5.37 3.33
CA GLU A 71 -3.00 -6.55 4.16
C GLU A 71 -2.60 -7.77 3.33
N ILE A 72 -1.82 -8.67 3.93
CA ILE A 72 -1.50 -9.96 3.31
C ILE A 72 -2.38 -11.02 3.97
N ILE A 73 -3.23 -11.66 3.18
CA ILE A 73 -4.11 -12.74 3.64
C ILE A 73 -3.48 -14.05 3.18
N GLU A 74 -2.62 -14.62 4.04
CA GLU A 74 -1.77 -15.75 3.67
C GLU A 74 -2.55 -17.00 3.28
N ASN A 75 -3.60 -17.35 4.02
CA ASN A 75 -4.40 -18.55 3.72
C ASN A 75 -5.17 -18.45 2.41
N LYS A 76 -5.30 -17.25 1.84
CA LYS A 76 -5.93 -17.03 0.54
C LYS A 76 -4.95 -16.63 -0.54
N LEU A 77 -3.67 -16.46 -0.18
CA LEU A 77 -2.61 -16.01 -1.08
C LEU A 77 -2.97 -14.69 -1.76
N VAL A 78 -3.50 -13.74 -0.98
CA VAL A 78 -3.97 -12.44 -1.48
C VAL A 78 -3.16 -11.31 -0.86
N LEU A 79 -2.74 -10.36 -1.70
CA LEU A 79 -2.27 -9.04 -1.28
C LEU A 79 -3.44 -8.07 -1.49
N PHE A 80 -3.98 -7.57 -0.39
CA PHE A 80 -5.13 -6.68 -0.40
C PHE A 80 -4.65 -5.23 -0.27
N LEU A 81 -4.88 -4.42 -1.32
CA LEU A 81 -4.54 -2.99 -1.30
C LEU A 81 -5.75 -2.24 -0.77
N VAL A 82 -5.62 -1.75 0.47
CA VAL A 82 -6.76 -1.23 1.23
C VAL A 82 -7.01 0.25 0.97
N ASN A 83 -5.97 1.06 1.00
CA ASN A 83 -6.10 2.49 0.74
C ASN A 83 -4.74 3.11 0.40
N LEU A 84 -4.79 4.32 -0.15
CA LEU A 84 -3.62 5.08 -0.54
C LEU A 84 -3.91 6.55 -0.24
N GLY A 85 -2.98 7.23 0.43
CA GLY A 85 -3.19 8.65 0.72
C GLY A 85 -2.21 9.21 1.73
N SER A 86 -2.41 10.46 2.07
CA SER A 86 -1.65 11.14 3.12
C SER A 86 -2.14 10.68 4.49
N HIS A 87 -1.32 10.89 5.52
CA HIS A 87 -1.68 10.52 6.89
C HIS A 87 -3.02 11.14 7.31
N PRO A 88 -3.27 12.45 7.12
CA PRO A 88 -4.58 13.02 7.45
C PRO A 88 -5.76 12.43 6.66
N GLU A 89 -5.54 12.00 5.41
CA GLU A 89 -6.60 11.39 4.61
C GLU A 89 -6.98 10.00 5.09
N LEU A 90 -5.99 9.26 5.64
CA LEU A 90 -6.18 7.86 6.03
C LEU A 90 -6.61 7.69 7.48
N PHE A 91 -6.28 8.64 8.33
CA PHE A 91 -6.49 8.55 9.79
C PHE A 91 -7.13 9.85 10.39
#